data_ca9157e2136b0c80ea8944fdb9ce5248
#
_entry.id   ca9157e2136b0c80ea8944fdb9ce5248
#
_cell.length_a   1.000
_cell.length_b   1.000
_cell.length_c   1.000
_cell.angle_alpha   90.00
_cell.angle_beta   90.00
_cell.angle_gamma   90.00
#
_symmetry.space_group_name_H-M   'P 1'
#
loop_
_entity.id
_entity.type
_entity.pdbx_description
1 polymer ?
#
loop_
_entity_poly.entity_id
_entity_poly.type
_entity_poly.pdbx_seq_one_letter_code
_entity_poly.pdbx_strand_id
1 'polypeptide(L)'
;MNKNELARYIDQTTLKPGMTEEFITEFCQKARENQFASVCILPNMIETAAKVLKGSDTKVCTVISFPLGFDWPDVKIYETKDALEKGAEEIDLVMNVSALKSERYDIVDEELEGVVKASHDKGAIVKLIIETPLLTEEQIVKACELAEKHGVDIVKTSTEFSAMLPRSTSVDDVKLIRRSVKAETGVKAAGGIRTTA
;
A
#
# COMPACT_ATOMS: atom_id res chain seq x y z
N MET A 1 -1.64 -1.23 24.33
CA MET A 1 -2.64 -0.98 23.27
C MET A 1 -3.82 -1.92 23.49
N ASN A 2 -5.03 -1.39 23.59
CA ASN A 2 -6.23 -2.23 23.70
C ASN A 2 -6.73 -2.68 22.30
N LYS A 3 -7.74 -3.58 22.26
CA LYS A 3 -8.24 -4.15 20.99
C LYS A 3 -8.72 -3.08 19.99
N ASN A 4 -9.41 -2.06 20.47
CA ASN A 4 -9.96 -1.01 19.61
C ASN A 4 -8.88 -0.06 19.08
N GLU A 5 -7.86 0.21 19.88
CA GLU A 5 -6.68 0.95 19.43
C GLU A 5 -5.91 0.18 18.36
N LEU A 6 -5.70 -1.14 18.56
CA LEU A 6 -5.01 -1.99 17.59
C LEU A 6 -5.79 -2.07 16.26
N ALA A 7 -7.11 -2.14 16.31
CA ALA A 7 -7.94 -2.22 15.11
C ALA A 7 -7.68 -1.06 14.13
N ARG A 8 -7.42 0.15 14.65
CA ARG A 8 -7.12 1.35 13.84
C ARG A 8 -5.76 1.34 13.13
N TYR A 9 -4.95 0.30 13.34
CA TYR A 9 -3.69 0.06 12.61
C TYR A 9 -3.80 -1.09 11.62
N ILE A 10 -4.98 -1.70 11.48
CA ILE A 10 -5.17 -2.88 10.62
C ILE A 10 -5.85 -2.47 9.32
N ASP A 11 -5.22 -2.79 8.19
CA ASP A 11 -5.86 -2.81 6.89
C ASP A 11 -6.35 -4.23 6.62
N GLN A 12 -7.67 -4.44 6.69
CA GLN A 12 -8.26 -5.73 6.36
C GLN A 12 -8.13 -5.96 4.85
N THR A 13 -7.34 -6.96 4.47
CA THR A 13 -6.88 -7.12 3.08
C THR A 13 -7.44 -8.37 2.42
N THR A 14 -7.95 -8.22 1.18
CA THR A 14 -8.25 -9.33 0.27
C THR A 14 -7.92 -8.94 -1.17
N LEU A 15 -6.88 -9.58 -1.72
CA LEU A 15 -6.36 -9.33 -3.07
C LEU A 15 -6.39 -10.60 -3.93
N LYS A 16 -7.23 -11.56 -3.53
CA LYS A 16 -7.41 -12.81 -4.27
C LYS A 16 -8.30 -12.59 -5.49
N PRO A 17 -7.98 -13.20 -6.65
CA PRO A 17 -8.88 -13.16 -7.79
C PRO A 17 -10.18 -13.92 -7.51
N GLY A 18 -11.26 -13.53 -8.19
CA GLY A 18 -12.55 -14.23 -8.11
C GLY A 18 -13.44 -13.85 -6.93
N MET A 19 -13.12 -12.76 -6.20
CA MET A 19 -14.03 -12.23 -5.17
C MET A 19 -15.25 -11.60 -5.83
N THR A 20 -16.44 -11.89 -5.27
CA THR A 20 -17.71 -11.34 -5.74
C THR A 20 -18.06 -10.03 -5.03
N GLU A 21 -18.95 -9.22 -5.58
CA GLU A 21 -19.45 -8.01 -4.93
C GLU A 21 -20.14 -8.32 -3.59
N GLU A 22 -20.83 -9.46 -3.50
CA GLU A 22 -21.48 -9.93 -2.28
C GLU A 22 -20.43 -10.20 -1.17
N PHE A 23 -19.36 -10.93 -1.52
CA PHE A 23 -18.26 -11.16 -0.60
C PHE A 23 -17.61 -9.85 -0.15
N ILE A 24 -17.34 -8.92 -1.06
CA ILE A 24 -16.74 -7.62 -0.72
C ILE A 24 -17.68 -6.80 0.17
N THR A 25 -18.99 -6.86 -0.06
CA THR A 25 -19.98 -6.20 0.80
C THR A 25 -19.88 -6.69 2.25
N GLU A 26 -19.90 -8.01 2.47
CA GLU A 26 -19.75 -8.58 3.82
C GLU A 26 -18.38 -8.26 4.43
N PHE A 27 -17.33 -8.29 3.61
CA PHE A 27 -15.95 -8.00 4.03
C PHE A 27 -15.82 -6.56 4.54
N CYS A 28 -16.40 -5.59 3.83
CA CYS A 28 -16.42 -4.19 4.23
C CYS A 28 -17.29 -3.96 5.48
N GLN A 29 -18.44 -4.64 5.60
CA GLN A 29 -19.28 -4.56 6.81
C GLN A 29 -18.52 -5.01 8.05
N LYS A 30 -17.80 -6.13 7.97
CA LYS A 30 -16.94 -6.62 9.06
C LYS A 30 -15.83 -5.64 9.42
N ALA A 31 -15.20 -4.99 8.43
CA ALA A 31 -14.19 -3.98 8.68
C ALA A 31 -14.77 -2.77 9.43
N ARG A 32 -15.92 -2.29 9.00
CA ARG A 32 -16.66 -1.19 9.66
C ARG A 32 -17.04 -1.53 11.11
N GLU A 33 -17.60 -2.72 11.34
CA GLU A 33 -17.99 -3.18 12.69
C GLU A 33 -16.79 -3.27 13.65
N ASN A 34 -15.62 -3.70 13.14
CA ASN A 34 -14.39 -3.80 13.91
C ASN A 34 -13.59 -2.49 13.96
N GLN A 35 -14.04 -1.44 13.27
CA GLN A 35 -13.35 -0.15 13.21
C GLN A 35 -11.90 -0.26 12.69
N PHE A 36 -11.65 -1.11 11.70
CA PHE A 36 -10.35 -1.21 11.05
C PHE A 36 -9.99 0.09 10.32
N ALA A 37 -8.69 0.35 10.17
CA ALA A 37 -8.18 1.54 9.49
C ALA A 37 -8.68 1.60 8.05
N SER A 38 -8.51 0.52 7.31
CA SER A 38 -8.99 0.42 5.93
C SER A 38 -9.39 -1.01 5.53
N VAL A 39 -10.01 -1.11 4.36
CA VAL A 39 -10.09 -2.34 3.58
C VAL A 39 -9.19 -2.19 2.36
N CYS A 40 -8.28 -3.13 2.13
CA CYS A 40 -7.43 -3.16 0.95
C CYS A 40 -7.93 -4.24 -0.02
N ILE A 41 -8.36 -3.80 -1.21
CA ILE A 41 -9.07 -4.62 -2.19
C ILE A 41 -8.56 -4.37 -3.62
N LEU A 42 -8.92 -5.28 -4.54
CA LEU A 42 -8.60 -5.10 -5.96
C LEU A 42 -9.37 -3.90 -6.58
N PRO A 43 -8.79 -3.21 -7.57
CA PRO A 43 -9.35 -1.97 -8.15
C PRO A 43 -10.79 -2.10 -8.67
N ASN A 44 -11.16 -3.25 -9.23
CA ASN A 44 -12.50 -3.50 -9.75
C ASN A 44 -13.61 -3.55 -8.69
N MET A 45 -13.26 -3.52 -7.38
CA MET A 45 -14.19 -3.59 -6.25
C MET A 45 -14.32 -2.26 -5.48
N ILE A 46 -13.61 -1.22 -5.91
CA ILE A 46 -13.58 0.08 -5.21
C ILE A 46 -14.99 0.67 -5.05
N GLU A 47 -15.79 0.72 -6.12
CA GLU A 47 -17.14 1.32 -6.08
C GLU A 47 -18.08 0.59 -5.11
N THR A 48 -17.97 -0.74 -5.04
CA THR A 48 -18.74 -1.56 -4.08
C THR A 48 -18.32 -1.24 -2.66
N ALA A 49 -17.02 -1.20 -2.37
CA ALA A 49 -16.52 -0.86 -1.03
C ALA A 49 -16.88 0.58 -0.63
N ALA A 50 -16.72 1.55 -1.53
CA ALA A 50 -17.06 2.95 -1.29
C ALA A 50 -18.54 3.15 -0.92
N LYS A 51 -19.44 2.41 -1.58
CA LYS A 51 -20.87 2.43 -1.24
C LYS A 51 -21.13 1.89 0.18
N VAL A 52 -20.52 0.75 0.52
CA VAL A 52 -20.73 0.09 1.84
C VAL A 52 -20.13 0.88 2.98
N LEU A 53 -18.95 1.48 2.77
CA LEU A 53 -18.21 2.20 3.79
C LEU A 53 -18.58 3.68 3.89
N LYS A 54 -19.50 4.16 3.06
CA LYS A 54 -19.95 5.56 3.10
C LYS A 54 -20.36 5.99 4.51
N GLY A 55 -19.71 7.05 5.01
CA GLY A 55 -19.97 7.61 6.34
C GLY A 55 -19.34 6.81 7.49
N SER A 56 -18.44 5.86 7.22
CA SER A 56 -17.61 5.22 8.23
C SER A 56 -16.20 5.83 8.27
N ASP A 57 -15.48 5.57 9.35
CA ASP A 57 -14.07 5.98 9.48
C ASP A 57 -13.12 5.02 8.72
N THR A 58 -13.58 3.79 8.41
CA THR A 58 -12.80 2.79 7.67
C THR A 58 -12.62 3.23 6.22
N LYS A 59 -11.38 3.33 5.75
CA LYS A 59 -11.01 3.82 4.44
C LYS A 59 -11.06 2.75 3.35
N VAL A 60 -11.29 3.19 2.12
CA VAL A 60 -11.16 2.33 0.93
C VAL A 60 -9.74 2.45 0.42
N CYS A 61 -8.96 1.38 0.57
CA CYS A 61 -7.62 1.22 0.04
C CYS A 61 -7.63 0.31 -1.19
N THR A 62 -6.83 0.64 -2.19
CA THR A 62 -6.60 -0.24 -3.33
C THR A 62 -5.12 -0.29 -3.71
N VAL A 63 -4.78 -1.20 -4.61
CA VAL A 63 -3.41 -1.43 -5.07
C VAL A 63 -3.21 -0.90 -6.48
N ILE A 64 -2.00 -0.41 -6.78
CA ILE A 64 -1.58 0.12 -8.09
C ILE A 64 -0.35 -0.66 -8.57
N SER A 65 -0.36 -1.07 -9.85
CA SER A 65 0.71 -1.87 -10.49
C SER A 65 1.03 -3.15 -9.71
N PHE A 66 0.01 -3.78 -9.18
CA PHE A 66 0.14 -4.87 -8.22
C PHE A 66 0.06 -6.25 -8.90
N PRO A 67 0.89 -7.27 -8.50
CA PRO A 67 1.83 -7.19 -7.38
C PRO A 67 3.29 -6.87 -7.78
N LEU A 68 3.60 -6.66 -9.04
CA LEU A 68 4.96 -6.69 -9.56
C LEU A 68 5.61 -5.30 -9.75
N GLY A 69 4.83 -4.23 -9.81
CA GLY A 69 5.32 -2.86 -9.90
C GLY A 69 6.02 -2.49 -11.21
N PHE A 70 5.89 -3.28 -12.28
CA PHE A 70 6.67 -3.13 -13.51
C PHE A 70 6.07 -2.18 -14.54
N ASP A 71 4.86 -1.67 -14.31
CA ASP A 71 4.22 -0.75 -15.26
C ASP A 71 4.97 0.58 -15.35
N TRP A 72 4.86 1.22 -16.51
CA TRP A 72 5.43 2.55 -16.72
C TRP A 72 4.77 3.61 -15.84
N PRO A 73 5.49 4.70 -15.48
CA PRO A 73 4.97 5.73 -14.60
C PRO A 73 3.62 6.30 -15.02
N ASP A 74 3.42 6.59 -16.31
CA ASP A 74 2.17 7.12 -16.85
C ASP A 74 0.98 6.16 -16.67
N VAL A 75 1.21 4.85 -16.79
CA VAL A 75 0.21 3.81 -16.54
C VAL A 75 -0.19 3.80 -15.06
N LYS A 76 0.77 3.82 -14.14
CA LYS A 76 0.52 3.88 -12.69
C LYS A 76 -0.23 5.15 -12.29
N ILE A 77 0.14 6.29 -12.88
CA ILE A 77 -0.54 7.57 -12.65
C ILE A 77 -1.99 7.51 -13.16
N TYR A 78 -2.22 6.90 -14.33
CA TYR A 78 -3.57 6.72 -14.86
C TYR A 78 -4.41 5.81 -13.95
N GLU A 79 -3.88 4.64 -13.56
CA GLU A 79 -4.53 3.69 -12.66
C GLU A 79 -4.89 4.35 -11.32
N THR A 80 -3.97 5.15 -10.77
CA THR A 80 -4.20 5.92 -9.53
C THR A 80 -5.37 6.89 -9.67
N LYS A 81 -5.40 7.69 -10.75
CA LYS A 81 -6.48 8.65 -11.00
C LYS A 81 -7.84 7.95 -11.15
N ASP A 82 -7.89 6.85 -11.89
CA ASP A 82 -9.10 6.06 -12.07
C ASP A 82 -9.59 5.46 -10.74
N ALA A 83 -8.68 4.95 -9.91
CA ALA A 83 -9.00 4.43 -8.58
C ALA A 83 -9.58 5.51 -7.64
N LEU A 84 -8.99 6.70 -7.63
CA LEU A 84 -9.44 7.84 -6.84
C LEU A 84 -10.82 8.33 -7.29
N GLU A 85 -11.09 8.39 -8.59
CA GLU A 85 -12.40 8.76 -9.14
C GLU A 85 -13.49 7.77 -8.76
N LYS A 86 -13.15 6.49 -8.60
CA LYS A 86 -14.05 5.43 -8.14
C LYS A 86 -14.26 5.39 -6.63
N GLY A 87 -13.49 6.16 -5.86
CA GLY A 87 -13.70 6.34 -4.42
C GLY A 87 -12.63 5.70 -3.53
N ALA A 88 -11.45 5.39 -4.06
CA ALA A 88 -10.30 5.04 -3.22
C ALA A 88 -9.85 6.27 -2.41
N GLU A 89 -9.52 6.06 -1.14
CA GLU A 89 -9.01 7.05 -0.20
C GLU A 89 -7.56 6.79 0.20
N GLU A 90 -7.06 5.57 -0.08
CA GLU A 90 -5.67 5.15 0.16
C GLU A 90 -5.17 4.36 -1.04
N ILE A 91 -3.93 4.60 -1.43
CA ILE A 91 -3.28 4.00 -2.59
C ILE A 91 -2.04 3.21 -2.14
N ASP A 92 -2.07 1.89 -2.30
CA ASP A 92 -0.91 1.01 -2.09
C ASP A 92 -0.18 0.83 -3.42
N LEU A 93 0.81 1.68 -3.70
CA LEU A 93 1.62 1.67 -4.92
C LEU A 93 2.75 0.64 -4.80
N VAL A 94 2.89 -0.26 -5.77
CA VAL A 94 4.09 -1.10 -5.86
C VAL A 94 5.17 -0.38 -6.64
N MET A 95 6.33 -0.15 -5.99
CA MET A 95 7.50 0.47 -6.60
C MET A 95 8.05 -0.37 -7.75
N ASN A 96 8.60 0.27 -8.78
CA ASN A 96 9.37 -0.44 -9.81
C ASN A 96 10.73 -0.89 -9.25
N VAL A 97 10.72 -2.08 -8.61
CA VAL A 97 11.90 -2.69 -7.99
C VAL A 97 13.02 -2.92 -9.01
N SER A 98 12.69 -3.25 -10.25
CA SER A 98 13.68 -3.44 -11.31
C SER A 98 14.40 -2.14 -11.68
N ALA A 99 13.67 -1.04 -11.73
CA ALA A 99 14.24 0.30 -11.94
C ALA A 99 15.16 0.69 -10.78
N LEU A 100 14.70 0.51 -9.52
CA LEU A 100 15.52 0.78 -8.34
C LEU A 100 16.84 0.00 -8.37
N LYS A 101 16.76 -1.33 -8.63
CA LYS A 101 17.96 -2.21 -8.68
C LYS A 101 18.90 -1.91 -9.84
N SER A 102 18.38 -1.31 -10.90
CA SER A 102 19.15 -0.84 -12.06
C SER A 102 19.63 0.61 -11.91
N GLU A 103 19.45 1.20 -10.74
CA GLU A 103 19.77 2.61 -10.45
C GLU A 103 19.08 3.62 -11.38
N ARG A 104 17.98 3.19 -12.04
CA ARG A 104 17.12 4.05 -12.86
C ARG A 104 16.16 4.82 -11.94
N TYR A 105 16.74 5.67 -11.10
CA TYR A 105 16.00 6.46 -10.14
C TYR A 105 15.09 7.49 -10.83
N ASP A 106 15.43 7.87 -12.07
CA ASP A 106 14.58 8.71 -12.92
C ASP A 106 13.17 8.13 -13.09
N ILE A 107 13.05 6.82 -13.31
CA ILE A 107 11.76 6.12 -13.44
C ILE A 107 11.02 6.09 -12.09
N VAL A 108 11.74 5.81 -11.00
CA VAL A 108 11.15 5.77 -9.65
C VAL A 108 10.70 7.18 -9.22
N ASP A 109 11.50 8.21 -9.52
CA ASP A 109 11.14 9.60 -9.26
C ASP A 109 9.84 10.00 -9.99
N GLU A 110 9.72 9.67 -11.28
CA GLU A 110 8.56 9.99 -12.10
C GLU A 110 7.27 9.30 -11.60
N GLU A 111 7.34 8.00 -11.26
CA GLU A 111 6.19 7.29 -10.73
C GLU A 111 5.74 7.84 -9.37
N LEU A 112 6.69 8.13 -8.46
CA LEU A 112 6.37 8.66 -7.15
C LEU A 112 5.81 10.08 -7.23
N GLU A 113 6.45 10.98 -7.98
CA GLU A 113 5.96 12.35 -8.17
C GLU A 113 4.53 12.37 -8.70
N GLY A 114 4.24 11.59 -9.76
CA GLY A 114 2.93 11.58 -10.38
C GLY A 114 1.84 10.94 -9.52
N VAL A 115 2.13 9.80 -8.89
CA VAL A 115 1.15 9.08 -8.05
C VAL A 115 0.86 9.84 -6.76
N VAL A 116 1.91 10.34 -6.06
CA VAL A 116 1.73 11.11 -4.82
C VAL A 116 0.96 12.39 -5.09
N LYS A 117 1.34 13.13 -6.13
CA LYS A 117 0.60 14.34 -6.52
C LYS A 117 -0.88 14.05 -6.81
N ALA A 118 -1.17 13.05 -7.62
CA ALA A 118 -2.55 12.70 -7.97
C ALA A 118 -3.38 12.32 -6.74
N SER A 119 -2.77 11.61 -5.79
CA SER A 119 -3.41 11.19 -4.53
C SER A 119 -3.65 12.36 -3.59
N HIS A 120 -2.63 13.16 -3.32
CA HIS A 120 -2.72 14.30 -2.41
C HIS A 120 -3.67 15.39 -2.92
N ASP A 121 -3.74 15.63 -4.23
CA ASP A 121 -4.71 16.56 -4.84
C ASP A 121 -6.18 16.15 -4.55
N LYS A 122 -6.43 14.89 -4.20
CA LYS A 122 -7.74 14.34 -3.81
C LYS A 122 -7.88 14.08 -2.30
N GLY A 123 -6.85 14.37 -1.51
CA GLY A 123 -6.83 14.11 -0.07
C GLY A 123 -6.64 12.65 0.32
N ALA A 124 -6.21 11.81 -0.63
CA ALA A 124 -5.85 10.41 -0.39
C ALA A 124 -4.38 10.27 0.01
N ILE A 125 -4.04 9.24 0.79
CA ILE A 125 -2.67 8.91 1.17
C ILE A 125 -2.06 7.84 0.26
N VAL A 126 -0.72 7.84 0.18
CA VAL A 126 0.06 6.85 -0.58
C VAL A 126 0.89 5.99 0.36
N LYS A 127 0.75 4.66 0.21
CA LYS A 127 1.63 3.69 0.85
C LYS A 127 2.51 3.07 -0.23
N LEU A 128 3.82 3.27 -0.16
CA LEU A 128 4.77 2.73 -1.12
C LEU A 128 5.22 1.33 -0.69
N ILE A 129 4.88 0.32 -1.46
CA ILE A 129 5.38 -1.05 -1.28
C ILE A 129 6.74 -1.16 -1.95
N ILE A 130 7.80 -1.31 -1.15
CA ILE A 130 9.17 -1.38 -1.63
C ILE A 130 9.64 -2.82 -1.88
N GLU A 131 8.88 -3.83 -1.48
CA GLU A 131 9.14 -5.27 -1.60
C GLU A 131 10.50 -5.67 -1.00
N THR A 132 10.66 -5.45 0.29
CA THR A 132 11.91 -5.67 1.03
C THR A 132 12.57 -7.04 0.79
N PRO A 133 11.81 -8.15 0.57
CA PRO A 133 12.44 -9.44 0.29
C PRO A 133 13.32 -9.49 -0.97
N LEU A 134 13.16 -8.55 -1.89
CA LEU A 134 13.96 -8.44 -3.13
C LEU A 134 15.15 -7.50 -3.01
N LEU A 135 15.28 -6.76 -1.90
CA LEU A 135 16.23 -5.65 -1.73
C LEU A 135 17.36 -6.00 -0.77
N THR A 136 18.53 -5.38 -1.00
CA THR A 136 19.59 -5.27 0.00
C THR A 136 19.25 -4.17 1.02
N GLU A 137 20.00 -4.09 2.13
CA GLU A 137 19.80 -3.01 3.12
C GLU A 137 20.02 -1.62 2.49
N GLU A 138 21.05 -1.46 1.66
CA GLU A 138 21.34 -0.20 0.95
C GLU A 138 20.20 0.18 0.00
N GLN A 139 19.60 -0.81 -0.68
CA GLN A 139 18.47 -0.58 -1.58
C GLN A 139 17.20 -0.22 -0.80
N ILE A 140 16.98 -0.80 0.39
CA ILE A 140 15.88 -0.40 1.29
C ILE A 140 16.06 1.05 1.73
N VAL A 141 17.26 1.43 2.15
CA VAL A 141 17.57 2.83 2.53
C VAL A 141 17.31 3.76 1.35
N LYS A 142 17.79 3.40 0.15
CA LYS A 142 17.57 4.21 -1.07
C LYS A 142 16.09 4.37 -1.43
N ALA A 143 15.31 3.31 -1.32
CA ALA A 143 13.86 3.37 -1.52
C ALA A 143 13.17 4.31 -0.51
N CYS A 144 13.59 4.28 0.76
CA CYS A 144 13.13 5.20 1.79
C CYS A 144 13.49 6.66 1.49
N GLU A 145 14.71 6.94 1.00
CA GLU A 145 15.13 8.29 0.59
C GLU A 145 14.25 8.84 -0.55
N LEU A 146 13.94 8.00 -1.55
CA LEU A 146 13.07 8.38 -2.66
C LEU A 146 11.62 8.60 -2.18
N ALA A 147 11.12 7.75 -1.28
CA ALA A 147 9.81 7.93 -0.67
C ALA A 147 9.70 9.28 0.07
N GLU A 148 10.70 9.60 0.89
CA GLU A 148 10.77 10.87 1.62
C GLU A 148 10.86 12.09 0.69
N LYS A 149 11.65 11.99 -0.38
CA LYS A 149 11.81 13.05 -1.38
C LYS A 149 10.48 13.45 -2.01
N HIS A 150 9.61 12.48 -2.26
CA HIS A 150 8.32 12.71 -2.91
C HIS A 150 7.12 12.82 -1.96
N GLY A 151 7.35 12.75 -0.64
CA GLY A 151 6.29 12.94 0.35
C GLY A 151 5.32 11.75 0.45
N VAL A 152 5.82 10.53 0.26
CA VAL A 152 5.04 9.31 0.52
C VAL A 152 4.63 9.26 1.99
N ASP A 153 3.36 8.95 2.27
CA ASP A 153 2.82 8.98 3.63
C ASP A 153 3.27 7.76 4.46
N ILE A 154 3.36 6.58 3.83
CA ILE A 154 3.71 5.33 4.51
C ILE A 154 4.63 4.49 3.63
N VAL A 155 5.73 3.97 4.17
CA VAL A 155 6.53 2.95 3.51
C VAL A 155 6.07 1.56 3.97
N LYS A 156 5.64 0.73 3.02
CA LYS A 156 5.14 -0.64 3.25
C LYS A 156 6.17 -1.68 2.81
N THR A 157 6.32 -2.74 3.59
CA THR A 157 7.37 -3.73 3.37
C THR A 157 7.19 -4.57 2.11
N SER A 158 5.99 -5.11 1.87
CA SER A 158 5.80 -6.13 0.83
C SER A 158 4.37 -6.24 0.30
N THR A 159 4.25 -6.93 -0.86
CA THR A 159 2.97 -7.25 -1.50
C THR A 159 2.26 -8.46 -0.89
N GLU A 160 2.96 -9.29 -0.12
CA GLU A 160 2.52 -10.61 0.38
C GLU A 160 2.38 -11.71 -0.69
N PHE A 161 2.69 -11.42 -1.95
CA PHE A 161 2.71 -12.41 -3.03
C PHE A 161 4.02 -13.20 -3.02
N SER A 162 4.22 -13.97 -1.96
CA SER A 162 5.50 -14.55 -1.55
C SER A 162 6.00 -15.74 -2.40
N ALA A 163 5.19 -16.31 -3.28
CA ALA A 163 5.58 -17.51 -4.04
C ALA A 163 6.82 -17.31 -4.94
N MET A 164 7.17 -16.08 -5.26
CA MET A 164 8.32 -15.71 -6.10
C MET A 164 9.43 -14.99 -5.31
N LEU A 165 9.29 -14.85 -4.00
CA LEU A 165 10.23 -14.08 -3.18
C LEU A 165 11.29 -14.98 -2.54
N PRO A 166 12.57 -14.56 -2.49
CA PRO A 166 13.65 -15.37 -1.93
C PRO A 166 13.57 -15.53 -0.41
N ARG A 167 12.84 -14.66 0.28
CA ARG A 167 12.61 -14.68 1.72
C ARG A 167 11.31 -13.98 2.09
N SER A 168 10.89 -14.11 3.33
CA SER A 168 9.79 -13.30 3.91
C SER A 168 10.30 -11.95 4.41
N THR A 169 9.39 -11.01 4.59
CA THR A 169 9.64 -9.78 5.37
C THR A 169 10.06 -10.12 6.80
N SER A 170 10.98 -9.38 7.35
CA SER A 170 11.51 -9.56 8.70
C SER A 170 11.25 -8.34 9.60
N VAL A 171 11.38 -8.55 10.91
CA VAL A 171 11.35 -7.44 11.89
C VAL A 171 12.50 -6.46 11.65
N ASP A 172 13.65 -6.94 11.16
CA ASP A 172 14.79 -6.10 10.89
C ASP A 172 14.57 -5.21 9.67
N ASP A 173 13.82 -5.67 8.65
CA ASP A 173 13.36 -4.81 7.54
C ASP A 173 12.52 -3.63 8.08
N VAL A 174 11.57 -3.90 8.98
CA VAL A 174 10.72 -2.86 9.58
C VAL A 174 11.55 -1.87 10.40
N LYS A 175 12.51 -2.35 11.19
CA LYS A 175 13.43 -1.48 11.94
C LYS A 175 14.29 -0.64 11.01
N LEU A 176 14.78 -1.23 9.90
CA LEU A 176 15.58 -0.51 8.91
C LEU A 176 14.77 0.60 8.25
N ILE A 177 13.55 0.30 7.78
CA ILE A 177 12.64 1.32 7.24
C ILE A 177 12.40 2.43 8.28
N ARG A 178 12.01 2.07 9.52
CA ARG A 178 11.70 3.06 10.57
C ARG A 178 12.86 4.02 10.85
N ARG A 179 14.11 3.56 10.84
CA ARG A 179 15.30 4.43 11.05
C ARG A 179 15.71 5.22 9.80
N SER A 180 15.19 4.85 8.62
CA SER A 180 15.53 5.47 7.33
C SER A 180 14.51 6.52 6.86
N VAL A 181 13.36 6.63 7.55
CA VAL A 181 12.32 7.63 7.26
C VAL A 181 12.08 8.54 8.45
N LYS A 182 11.50 9.72 8.22
CA LYS A 182 11.15 10.69 9.27
C LYS A 182 10.08 10.15 10.22
N ALA A 183 9.92 10.81 11.36
CA ALA A 183 8.94 10.42 12.38
C ALA A 183 7.49 10.49 11.85
N GLU A 184 7.21 11.44 10.99
CA GLU A 184 5.90 11.69 10.38
C GLU A 184 5.53 10.63 9.35
N THR A 185 6.50 10.03 8.67
CA THR A 185 6.27 8.97 7.69
C THR A 185 5.94 7.66 8.38
N GLY A 186 4.78 7.09 8.04
CA GLY A 186 4.35 5.82 8.59
C GLY A 186 5.20 4.64 8.10
N VAL A 187 5.21 3.56 8.86
CA VAL A 187 5.81 2.28 8.44
C VAL A 187 4.77 1.19 8.58
N LYS A 188 4.52 0.46 7.51
CA LYS A 188 3.56 -0.64 7.49
C LYS A 188 4.27 -1.97 7.25
N ALA A 189 4.13 -2.88 8.21
CA ALA A 189 4.52 -4.26 8.03
C ALA A 189 3.41 -5.03 7.32
N ALA A 190 3.77 -5.83 6.32
CA ALA A 190 2.87 -6.75 5.62
C ALA A 190 3.57 -8.11 5.42
N GLY A 191 2.77 -9.17 5.40
CA GLY A 191 3.28 -10.54 5.19
C GLY A 191 3.16 -11.43 6.42
N GLY A 192 2.16 -12.32 6.40
CA GLY A 192 2.02 -13.39 7.39
C GLY A 192 1.59 -12.96 8.80
N ILE A 193 1.23 -11.71 9.03
CA ILE A 193 0.78 -11.22 10.34
C ILE A 193 -0.66 -11.70 10.59
N ARG A 194 -0.83 -12.64 11.52
CA ARG A 194 -2.12 -13.28 11.81
C ARG A 194 -2.51 -13.25 13.28
N THR A 195 -1.58 -12.93 14.14
CA THR A 195 -1.76 -12.89 15.60
C THR A 195 -0.97 -11.75 16.20
N THR A 196 -1.24 -11.44 17.46
CA THR A 196 -0.49 -10.43 18.24
C THR A 196 0.75 -11.01 18.92
N ALA A 197 1.05 -12.27 18.70
CA ALA A 197 2.21 -12.97 19.25
C ALA A 197 3.41 -12.92 18.30
#